data_0bf4cdf43f60922aad670421267c083a
#
_entry.id   0bf4cdf43f60922aad670421267c083a
#
_cell.length_a   1.000
_cell.length_b   1.000
_cell.length_c   1.000
_cell.angle_alpha   90.00
_cell.angle_beta   90.00
_cell.angle_gamma   90.00
#
_symmetry.space_group_name_H-M   'P 1'
#
loop_
_entity.id
_entity.type
_entity.pdbx_description
1 polymer ?
#
loop_
_entity_poly.entity_id
_entity_poly.type
_entity_poly.pdbx_seq_one_letter_code
_entity_poly.pdbx_strand_id
1 'polypeptide(L)'
;MQINEAKGETKFINLTKQQAEFVAERMEGYYIQDISANDPRFRNKSAVPNALSYQSAMFTAYNENPEVVYGVTKAILENTDEFADSHPSAKYWSVKHKPICLAVPYHDGAIRYYKEKGLWTPEAQAYQEKLLKKQAELLKKQ
;
A
#
# COMPACT_ATOMS: atom_id res chain seq x y z
N MET A 1 15.55 -11.11 4.98
CA MET A 1 16.16 -9.83 4.53
C MET A 1 16.65 -8.99 5.71
N GLN A 2 15.82 -8.62 6.69
CA GLN A 2 16.23 -7.77 7.82
C GLN A 2 17.39 -8.33 8.66
N ILE A 3 17.47 -9.65 8.88
CA ILE A 3 18.55 -10.27 9.66
C ILE A 3 19.90 -10.14 8.94
N ASN A 4 19.93 -10.36 7.64
CA ASN A 4 21.14 -10.31 6.84
C ASN A 4 21.64 -8.87 6.68
N GLU A 5 20.72 -7.90 6.56
CA GLU A 5 21.07 -6.49 6.51
C GLU A 5 21.67 -6.00 7.82
N ALA A 6 21.14 -6.44 8.97
CA ALA A 6 21.72 -6.13 10.28
C ALA A 6 23.15 -6.65 10.44
N LYS A 7 23.50 -7.73 9.76
CA LYS A 7 24.86 -8.28 9.67
C LYS A 7 25.73 -7.61 8.61
N GLY A 8 25.18 -6.71 7.81
CA GLY A 8 25.90 -6.06 6.70
C GLY A 8 26.09 -6.93 5.47
N GLU A 9 25.32 -8.04 5.36
CA GLU A 9 25.42 -9.02 4.27
C GLU A 9 24.54 -8.66 3.07
N THR A 10 23.60 -7.72 3.22
CA THR A 10 22.71 -7.27 2.16
C THR A 10 22.79 -5.77 1.95
N LYS A 11 22.60 -5.33 0.72
CA LYS A 11 22.51 -3.93 0.33
C LYS A 11 21.29 -3.71 -0.57
N PHE A 12 20.69 -2.54 -0.47
CA PHE A 12 19.70 -2.11 -1.43
C PHE A 12 20.36 -1.86 -2.78
N ILE A 13 19.70 -2.24 -3.85
CA ILE A 13 20.09 -1.88 -5.21
C ILE A 13 19.51 -0.48 -5.48
N ASN A 14 20.37 0.49 -5.73
CA ASN A 14 19.95 1.83 -6.10
C ASN A 14 19.54 1.84 -7.57
N LEU A 15 18.33 2.33 -7.82
CA LEU A 15 17.84 2.55 -9.17
C LEU A 15 18.07 4.01 -9.57
N THR A 16 18.32 4.23 -10.85
CA THR A 16 18.16 5.58 -11.41
C THR A 16 16.67 5.95 -11.44
N LYS A 17 16.37 7.25 -11.45
CA LYS A 17 14.98 7.72 -11.57
C LYS A 17 14.29 7.09 -12.79
N GLN A 18 14.95 7.08 -13.94
CA GLN A 18 14.41 6.51 -15.18
C GLN A 18 14.11 5.00 -15.07
N GLN A 19 14.97 4.23 -14.38
CA GLN A 19 14.71 2.80 -14.15
C GLN A 19 13.51 2.59 -13.23
N ALA A 20 13.41 3.37 -12.16
CA ALA A 20 12.29 3.28 -11.23
C ALA A 20 10.96 3.67 -11.90
N GLU A 21 10.94 4.76 -12.67
CA GLU A 21 9.78 5.18 -13.46
C GLU A 21 9.36 4.10 -14.48
N PHE A 22 10.32 3.53 -15.21
CA PHE A 22 10.06 2.45 -16.17
C PHE A 22 9.32 1.26 -15.53
N VAL A 23 9.69 0.88 -14.32
CA VAL A 23 9.04 -0.23 -13.60
C VAL A 23 7.69 0.20 -13.03
N ALA A 24 7.61 1.35 -12.36
CA ALA A 24 6.39 1.84 -11.73
C ALA A 24 5.24 2.06 -12.73
N GLU A 25 5.55 2.49 -13.95
CA GLU A 25 4.56 2.64 -15.03
C GLU A 25 3.96 1.31 -15.51
N ARG A 26 4.70 0.20 -15.34
CA ARG A 26 4.31 -1.14 -15.83
C ARG A 26 3.78 -2.06 -14.74
N MET A 27 4.06 -1.74 -13.50
CA MET A 27 3.66 -2.54 -12.34
C MET A 27 2.69 -1.74 -11.46
N GLU A 28 1.41 -1.99 -11.60
CA GLU A 28 0.38 -1.34 -10.78
C GLU A 28 0.58 -1.64 -9.29
N GLY A 29 0.30 -0.64 -8.46
CA GLY A 29 0.49 -0.71 -7.01
C GLY A 29 1.91 -0.42 -6.55
N TYR A 30 2.86 -0.26 -7.47
CA TYR A 30 4.20 0.23 -7.14
C TYR A 30 4.28 1.75 -7.26
N TYR A 31 5.05 2.36 -6.38
CA TYR A 31 5.35 3.79 -6.41
C TYR A 31 6.82 4.02 -6.06
N ILE A 32 7.31 5.19 -6.40
CA ILE A 32 8.70 5.58 -6.15
C ILE A 32 8.74 6.44 -4.90
N GLN A 33 9.65 6.13 -3.99
CA GLN A 33 9.95 6.97 -2.83
C GLN A 33 11.44 6.98 -2.53
N ASP A 34 11.89 8.06 -1.91
CA ASP A 34 13.22 8.11 -1.32
C ASP A 34 13.15 7.60 0.11
N ILE A 35 14.04 6.67 0.46
CA ILE A 35 14.14 6.11 1.81
C ILE A 35 15.36 6.76 2.47
N SER A 36 15.14 7.46 3.58
CA SER A 36 16.21 8.08 4.34
C SER A 36 17.12 7.04 4.98
N ALA A 37 18.37 7.40 5.22
CA ALA A 37 19.26 6.55 6.01
C ALA A 37 18.66 6.31 7.42
N ASN A 38 18.87 5.11 7.94
CA ASN A 38 18.36 4.66 9.23
C ASN A 38 16.83 4.70 9.36
N ASP A 39 16.09 4.52 8.26
CA ASP A 39 14.65 4.41 8.32
C ASP A 39 14.25 3.18 9.16
N PRO A 40 13.46 3.35 10.23
CA PRO A 40 13.13 2.27 11.16
C PRO A 40 12.37 1.11 10.51
N ARG A 41 11.74 1.33 9.35
CA ARG A 41 11.02 0.29 8.61
C ARG A 41 11.97 -0.68 7.93
N PHE A 42 13.12 -0.18 7.44
CA PHE A 42 14.03 -0.92 6.58
C PHE A 42 15.38 -1.19 7.23
N ARG A 43 15.73 -0.46 8.30
CA ARG A 43 17.02 -0.55 9.02
C ARG A 43 18.22 -0.36 8.10
N ASN A 44 18.06 0.39 7.03
CA ASN A 44 19.10 0.68 6.05
C ASN A 44 20.12 1.67 6.62
N LYS A 45 21.40 1.39 6.40
CA LYS A 45 22.49 2.28 6.87
C LYS A 45 22.68 3.52 6.00
N SER A 46 22.33 3.41 4.71
CA SER A 46 22.47 4.48 3.72
C SER A 46 21.12 4.84 3.13
N ALA A 47 20.95 6.08 2.69
CA ALA A 47 19.76 6.47 1.94
C ALA A 47 19.63 5.64 0.65
N VAL A 48 18.38 5.34 0.28
CA VAL A 48 18.03 4.60 -0.94
C VAL A 48 17.15 5.50 -1.80
N PRO A 49 17.74 6.24 -2.76
CA PRO A 49 16.95 7.06 -3.67
C PRO A 49 16.18 6.19 -4.66
N ASN A 50 15.04 6.71 -5.12
CA ASN A 50 14.20 6.09 -6.14
C ASN A 50 13.80 4.63 -5.82
N ALA A 51 13.60 4.31 -4.54
CA ALA A 51 13.19 2.96 -4.14
C ALA A 51 11.80 2.63 -4.70
N LEU A 52 11.69 1.48 -5.35
CA LEU A 52 10.38 0.91 -5.70
C LEU A 52 9.73 0.35 -4.45
N SER A 53 8.58 0.87 -4.15
CA SER A 53 7.83 0.53 -2.95
C SER A 53 6.40 0.09 -3.29
N TYR A 54 5.84 -0.75 -2.45
CA TYR A 54 4.44 -1.16 -2.51
C TYR A 54 3.85 -1.16 -1.10
N GLN A 55 2.54 -1.17 -1.01
CA GLN A 55 1.84 -1.17 0.27
C GLN A 55 1.35 -2.55 0.66
N SER A 56 1.38 -2.83 1.95
CA SER A 56 0.66 -3.97 2.51
C SER A 56 -0.83 -3.71 2.46
N ALA A 57 -1.60 -4.71 2.04
CA ALA A 57 -3.05 -4.64 1.99
C ALA A 57 -3.67 -5.91 2.57
N MET A 58 -4.84 -5.77 3.14
CA MET A 58 -5.71 -6.89 3.47
C MET A 58 -6.65 -7.13 2.29
N PHE A 59 -6.78 -8.38 1.89
CA PHE A 59 -7.60 -8.80 0.76
C PHE A 59 -8.79 -9.61 1.23
N THR A 60 -9.88 -9.50 0.49
CA THR A 60 -11.08 -10.33 0.67
C THR A 60 -11.68 -10.67 -0.69
N ALA A 61 -12.67 -11.56 -0.72
CA ALA A 61 -13.43 -11.81 -1.93
C ALA A 61 -14.22 -10.56 -2.36
N TYR A 62 -14.34 -10.33 -3.66
CA TYR A 62 -15.04 -9.16 -4.20
C TYR A 62 -16.53 -9.10 -3.80
N ASN A 63 -17.14 -10.25 -3.55
CA ASN A 63 -18.53 -10.43 -3.14
C ASN A 63 -18.73 -10.58 -1.64
N GLU A 64 -17.73 -10.27 -0.82
CA GLU A 64 -17.88 -10.26 0.63
C GLU A 64 -18.92 -9.23 1.07
N ASN A 65 -19.57 -9.48 2.21
CA ASN A 65 -20.57 -8.56 2.75
C ASN A 65 -19.93 -7.18 3.05
N PRO A 66 -20.41 -6.08 2.43
CA PRO A 66 -19.85 -4.76 2.64
C PRO A 66 -19.87 -4.27 4.10
N GLU A 67 -20.83 -4.75 4.93
CA GLU A 67 -20.86 -4.42 6.36
C GLU A 67 -19.69 -5.07 7.11
N VAL A 68 -19.35 -6.30 6.76
CA VAL A 68 -18.19 -7.00 7.35
C VAL A 68 -16.91 -6.26 6.98
N VAL A 69 -16.72 -5.94 5.69
CA VAL A 69 -15.51 -5.24 5.22
C VAL A 69 -15.41 -3.83 5.83
N TYR A 70 -16.52 -3.11 5.93
CA TYR A 70 -16.57 -1.82 6.62
C TYR A 70 -16.15 -1.97 8.10
N GLY A 71 -16.74 -2.93 8.82
CA GLY A 71 -16.43 -3.18 10.23
C GLY A 71 -14.98 -3.52 10.48
N VAL A 72 -14.40 -4.41 9.66
CA VAL A 72 -12.97 -4.78 9.73
C VAL A 72 -12.08 -3.59 9.43
N THR A 73 -12.37 -2.82 8.36
CA THR A 73 -11.61 -1.63 8.00
C THR A 73 -11.61 -0.62 9.15
N LYS A 74 -12.79 -0.35 9.72
CA LYS A 74 -12.96 0.54 10.86
C LYS A 74 -12.17 0.05 12.09
N ALA A 75 -12.33 -1.22 12.45
CA ALA A 75 -11.68 -1.80 13.62
C ALA A 75 -10.14 -1.67 13.53
N ILE A 76 -9.57 -1.98 12.37
CA ILE A 76 -8.12 -1.89 12.18
C ILE A 76 -7.63 -0.44 12.21
N LEU A 77 -8.27 0.45 11.46
CA LEU A 77 -7.77 1.82 11.29
C LEU A 77 -8.00 2.71 12.52
N GLU A 78 -9.01 2.41 13.33
CA GLU A 78 -9.31 3.17 14.55
C GLU A 78 -8.56 2.66 15.79
N ASN A 79 -8.07 1.42 15.78
CA ASN A 79 -7.37 0.81 16.91
C ASN A 79 -5.90 0.50 16.61
N THR A 80 -5.28 1.29 15.75
CA THR A 80 -3.88 1.11 15.35
C THR A 80 -2.93 1.01 16.53
N ASP A 81 -3.16 1.76 17.60
CA ASP A 81 -2.29 1.80 18.78
C ASP A 81 -2.23 0.45 19.51
N GLU A 82 -3.27 -0.40 19.39
CA GLU A 82 -3.29 -1.71 20.01
C GLU A 82 -2.31 -2.72 19.37
N PHE A 83 -1.95 -2.51 18.12
CA PHE A 83 -1.05 -3.42 17.39
C PHE A 83 0.15 -2.74 16.74
N ALA A 84 0.32 -1.43 16.93
CA ALA A 84 1.40 -0.65 16.32
C ALA A 84 2.80 -1.20 16.60
N ASP A 85 3.00 -1.80 17.77
CA ASP A 85 4.28 -2.35 18.21
C ASP A 85 4.56 -3.76 17.67
N SER A 86 3.55 -4.43 17.07
CA SER A 86 3.71 -5.78 16.53
C SER A 86 4.66 -5.83 15.32
N HIS A 87 4.71 -4.75 14.53
CA HIS A 87 5.58 -4.65 13.38
C HIS A 87 5.85 -3.17 13.02
N PRO A 88 7.05 -2.80 12.55
CA PRO A 88 7.38 -1.41 12.17
C PRO A 88 6.42 -0.77 11.17
N SER A 89 5.78 -1.56 10.30
CA SER A 89 4.79 -1.07 9.34
C SER A 89 3.37 -0.97 9.90
N ALA A 90 3.07 -1.56 11.06
CA ALA A 90 1.71 -1.60 11.61
C ALA A 90 1.16 -0.22 11.93
N LYS A 91 2.00 0.71 12.39
CA LYS A 91 1.63 2.10 12.68
C LYS A 91 1.11 2.90 11.47
N TYR A 92 1.36 2.42 10.26
CA TYR A 92 0.86 3.06 9.04
C TYR A 92 -0.58 2.64 8.68
N TRP A 93 -1.13 1.63 9.35
CA TRP A 93 -2.52 1.23 9.23
C TRP A 93 -3.39 2.07 10.17
N SER A 94 -3.57 3.33 9.82
CA SER A 94 -4.18 4.33 10.68
C SER A 94 -5.00 5.33 9.87
N VAL A 95 -6.01 5.91 10.47
CA VAL A 95 -6.81 7.03 9.92
C VAL A 95 -5.99 8.29 9.61
N LYS A 96 -4.73 8.35 10.06
CA LYS A 96 -3.81 9.44 9.72
C LYS A 96 -3.29 9.34 8.28
N HIS A 97 -3.48 8.20 7.63
CA HIS A 97 -2.98 7.94 6.29
C HIS A 97 -4.13 7.77 5.31
N LYS A 98 -4.02 8.44 4.17
CA LYS A 98 -4.99 8.31 3.06
C LYS A 98 -4.89 6.91 2.43
N PRO A 99 -5.98 6.41 1.80
CA PRO A 99 -5.91 5.20 1.00
C PRO A 99 -4.91 5.36 -0.13
N ILE A 100 -4.22 4.28 -0.44
CA ILE A 100 -3.10 4.27 -1.37
C ILE A 100 -3.50 3.52 -2.63
N CYS A 101 -2.85 3.84 -3.74
CA CYS A 101 -3.02 3.12 -4.98
C CYS A 101 -2.53 1.67 -4.83
N LEU A 102 -3.45 0.71 -4.86
CA LEU A 102 -3.16 -0.72 -4.83
C LEU A 102 -3.18 -1.31 -6.24
N ALA A 103 -2.69 -2.54 -6.38
CA ALA A 103 -2.78 -3.27 -7.66
C ALA A 103 -4.19 -3.84 -7.93
N VAL A 104 -5.07 -3.80 -6.96
CA VAL A 104 -6.46 -4.31 -7.02
C VAL A 104 -7.45 -3.25 -6.50
N PRO A 105 -8.70 -3.27 -6.98
CA PRO A 105 -9.72 -2.34 -6.50
C PRO A 105 -9.98 -2.47 -5.00
N TYR A 106 -10.31 -1.36 -4.36
CA TYR A 106 -10.86 -1.36 -3.02
C TYR A 106 -12.27 -1.95 -3.01
N HIS A 107 -12.59 -2.68 -1.96
CA HIS A 107 -13.94 -3.17 -1.71
C HIS A 107 -14.86 -2.02 -1.26
N ASP A 108 -16.15 -2.05 -1.64
CA ASP A 108 -17.11 -0.98 -1.36
C ASP A 108 -17.26 -0.67 0.13
N GLY A 109 -17.18 -1.69 1.01
CA GLY A 109 -17.19 -1.50 2.45
C GLY A 109 -16.01 -0.65 2.95
N ALA A 110 -14.81 -0.88 2.40
CA ALA A 110 -13.64 -0.08 2.73
C ALA A 110 -13.76 1.36 2.18
N ILE A 111 -14.22 1.52 0.93
CA ILE A 111 -14.46 2.83 0.32
C ILE A 111 -15.45 3.65 1.15
N ARG A 112 -16.54 3.02 1.62
CA ARG A 112 -17.53 3.68 2.49
C ARG A 112 -16.88 4.25 3.75
N TYR A 113 -16.05 3.47 4.43
CA TYR A 113 -15.33 3.93 5.61
C TYR A 113 -14.40 5.12 5.30
N TYR A 114 -13.60 5.02 4.24
CA TYR A 114 -12.70 6.12 3.85
C TYR A 114 -13.47 7.40 3.47
N LYS A 115 -14.64 7.27 2.82
CA LYS A 115 -15.51 8.42 2.52
C LYS A 115 -16.07 9.06 3.79
N GLU A 116 -16.52 8.25 4.75
CA GLU A 116 -17.03 8.73 6.05
C GLU A 116 -15.96 9.54 6.81
N LYS A 117 -14.70 9.10 6.73
CA LYS A 117 -13.57 9.81 7.37
C LYS A 117 -13.03 10.98 6.53
N GLY A 118 -13.60 11.27 5.36
CA GLY A 118 -13.10 12.33 4.47
C GLY A 118 -11.72 12.03 3.87
N LEU A 119 -11.32 10.75 3.83
CA LEU A 119 -10.02 10.31 3.34
C LEU A 119 -10.04 9.84 1.90
N TRP A 120 -11.22 9.56 1.33
CA TRP A 120 -11.37 9.14 -0.06
C TRP A 120 -11.27 10.34 -1.00
N THR A 121 -10.14 10.45 -1.71
CA THR A 121 -9.84 11.60 -2.57
C THR A 121 -10.35 11.38 -4.01
N PRO A 122 -10.49 12.46 -4.81
CA PRO A 122 -10.79 12.33 -6.24
C PRO A 122 -9.76 11.47 -6.99
N GLU A 123 -8.48 11.55 -6.61
CA GLU A 123 -7.41 10.74 -7.21
C GLU A 123 -7.61 9.25 -6.88
N ALA A 124 -7.97 8.92 -5.62
CA ALA A 124 -8.28 7.55 -5.22
C ALA A 124 -9.49 7.01 -5.99
N GLN A 125 -10.51 7.85 -6.21
CA GLN A 125 -11.68 7.49 -7.00
C GLN A 125 -11.33 7.21 -8.47
N ALA A 126 -10.56 8.08 -9.09
CA ALA A 126 -10.13 7.91 -10.49
C ALA A 126 -9.27 6.64 -10.66
N TYR A 127 -8.40 6.37 -9.69
CA TYR A 127 -7.58 5.16 -9.69
C TYR A 127 -8.43 3.90 -9.51
N GLN A 128 -9.41 3.91 -8.61
CA GLN A 128 -10.38 2.82 -8.42
C GLN A 128 -11.10 2.50 -9.73
N GLU A 129 -11.59 3.51 -10.44
CA GLU A 129 -12.29 3.34 -11.71
C GLU A 129 -11.40 2.72 -12.80
N LYS A 130 -10.13 3.12 -12.85
CA LYS A 130 -9.12 2.53 -13.74
C LYS A 130 -8.96 1.04 -13.45
N LEU A 131 -8.83 0.66 -12.17
CA LEU A 131 -8.63 -0.74 -11.78
C LEU A 131 -9.88 -1.59 -12.07
N LEU A 132 -11.08 -1.07 -11.82
CA LEU A 132 -12.33 -1.77 -12.13
C LEU A 132 -12.49 -2.03 -13.64
N LYS A 133 -12.14 -1.06 -14.49
CA LYS A 133 -12.13 -1.24 -15.95
C LYS A 133 -11.20 -2.36 -16.36
N LYS A 134 -9.96 -2.35 -15.84
CA LYS A 134 -8.97 -3.39 -16.12
C LYS A 134 -9.44 -4.77 -15.65
N GLN A 135 -10.01 -4.86 -14.46
CA GLN A 135 -10.57 -6.10 -13.94
C GLN A 135 -11.67 -6.65 -14.86
N ALA A 136 -12.60 -5.78 -15.30
CA ALA A 136 -13.66 -6.17 -16.23
C ALA A 136 -13.12 -6.67 -17.59
N GLU A 137 -12.04 -6.08 -18.09
CA GLU A 137 -11.37 -6.53 -19.31
C GLU A 137 -10.71 -7.90 -19.17
N LEU A 138 -10.08 -8.16 -18.00
CA LEU A 138 -9.46 -9.45 -17.71
C LEU A 138 -10.51 -10.57 -17.61
N LEU A 139 -11.64 -10.30 -16.97
CA LEU A 139 -12.74 -11.27 -16.82
C LEU A 139 -13.40 -11.64 -18.17
N LYS A 140 -13.39 -10.74 -19.15
CA LYS A 140 -13.90 -11.04 -20.51
C LYS A 140 -13.01 -11.95 -21.33
N LYS A 141 -11.76 -12.14 -20.93
CA LYS A 141 -10.76 -12.95 -21.63
C LYS A 141 -10.66 -14.38 -21.10
N GLN A 142 -11.38 -14.70 -20.03
CA GLN A 142 -11.51 -16.05 -19.46
C GLN A 142 -12.75 -16.75 -19.99
#